data_72825cc0cd169545e533ee94e392b82a
#
_entry.id   72825cc0cd169545e533ee94e392b82a
#
_cell.length_a   1.000
_cell.length_b   1.000
_cell.length_c   1.000
_cell.angle_alpha   90.00
_cell.angle_beta   90.00
_cell.angle_gamma   90.00
#
_symmetry.space_group_name_H-M   'P 1'
#
loop_
_entity.id
_entity.type
_entity.pdbx_description
1 polymer ?
#
loop_
_entity_poly.entity_id
_entity_poly.type
_entity_poly.pdbx_seq_one_letter_code
_entity_poly.pdbx_strand_id
1 'polypeptide(L)'
;TFTNNEGCPTDTVINVYHFEAGNYMLEFEAEGMETFSMAIAAMAGAHDHGHHHGHGSGPFEWAGIFQVDDDMHTWTMAKVGGSYADPSMRVVIIPTDTPNEATMHDLEGGVEDLIEGDCPVVNDGGTMTPIAESGSCFELTVNQDSDISSFNLDTTGMTGFAAYTAHSPYEFEADEHYLKDSAGNNVEHVAEEGG
;
A
#
# COMPACT_ATOMS: atom_id res chain seq x y z
N THR A 1 -14.39 -14.43 12.32
CA THR A 1 -14.36 -15.89 12.47
C THR A 1 -13.77 -16.49 11.21
N PHE A 2 -12.57 -17.01 11.27
CA PHE A 2 -11.92 -17.67 10.14
C PHE A 2 -12.02 -19.18 10.30
N THR A 3 -12.49 -19.87 9.29
CA THR A 3 -12.39 -21.32 9.17
C THR A 3 -11.23 -21.64 8.24
N ASN A 4 -10.10 -22.02 8.79
CA ASN A 4 -8.98 -22.52 7.99
C ASN A 4 -8.96 -24.04 8.04
N ASN A 5 -9.13 -24.69 6.90
CA ASN A 5 -9.20 -26.14 6.79
C ASN A 5 -7.85 -26.80 6.43
N GLU A 6 -6.78 -26.04 6.24
CA GLU A 6 -5.47 -26.61 5.95
C GLU A 6 -4.71 -26.93 7.24
N GLY A 7 -4.66 -28.21 7.59
CA GLY A 7 -3.90 -28.74 8.72
C GLY A 7 -4.61 -28.77 10.07
N CYS A 8 -5.84 -28.25 10.16
CA CYS A 8 -6.68 -28.35 11.35
C CYS A 8 -7.80 -29.39 11.17
N PRO A 9 -8.26 -30.05 12.25
CA PRO A 9 -9.49 -30.85 12.20
C PRO A 9 -10.66 -30.04 11.65
N THR A 10 -11.59 -30.70 10.95
CA THR A 10 -12.74 -30.04 10.28
C THR A 10 -13.72 -29.30 11.18
N ASP A 11 -13.60 -29.48 12.49
CA ASP A 11 -14.40 -28.90 13.57
C ASP A 11 -13.62 -27.83 14.38
N THR A 12 -12.44 -27.42 13.90
CA THR A 12 -11.66 -26.38 14.56
C THR A 12 -12.14 -24.99 14.14
N VAL A 13 -12.47 -24.16 15.12
CA VAL A 13 -12.80 -22.75 14.94
C VAL A 13 -11.64 -21.91 15.47
N ILE A 14 -11.09 -21.06 14.62
CA ILE A 14 -10.03 -20.11 14.98
C ILE A 14 -10.65 -18.72 15.06
N ASN A 15 -10.55 -18.09 16.23
CA ASN A 15 -10.89 -16.69 16.42
C ASN A 15 -9.63 -15.92 16.78
N VAL A 16 -9.37 -14.85 16.03
CA VAL A 16 -8.26 -13.94 16.30
C VAL A 16 -8.82 -12.68 16.95
N TYR A 17 -8.20 -12.27 18.06
CA TYR A 17 -8.57 -11.05 18.77
C TYR A 17 -7.32 -10.20 18.96
N HIS A 18 -7.45 -8.92 18.71
CA HIS A 18 -6.43 -7.94 19.07
C HIS A 18 -6.71 -7.43 20.48
N PHE A 19 -5.70 -7.51 21.34
CA PHE A 19 -5.76 -7.00 22.70
C PHE A 19 -4.64 -5.99 22.92
N GLU A 20 -5.00 -4.80 23.37
CA GLU A 20 -4.00 -3.88 23.90
C GLU A 20 -3.37 -4.41 25.18
N ALA A 21 -2.24 -3.81 25.61
CA ALA A 21 -1.58 -4.25 26.86
C ALA A 21 -2.55 -4.10 28.05
N GLY A 22 -2.86 -5.21 28.73
CA GLY A 22 -3.83 -5.24 29.83
C GLY A 22 -4.04 -6.64 30.40
N ASN A 23 -4.93 -6.73 31.38
CA ASN A 23 -5.39 -7.99 31.94
C ASN A 23 -6.77 -8.28 31.42
N TYR A 24 -6.96 -9.43 30.80
CA TYR A 24 -8.23 -9.85 30.19
C TYR A 24 -8.72 -11.15 30.84
N MET A 25 -10.04 -11.28 30.95
CA MET A 25 -10.71 -12.52 31.33
C MET A 25 -11.40 -13.04 30.09
N LEU A 26 -11.14 -14.29 29.74
CA LEU A 26 -11.81 -14.98 28.65
C LEU A 26 -12.85 -15.92 29.26
N GLU A 27 -14.12 -15.77 28.86
CA GLU A 27 -15.21 -16.62 29.27
C GLU A 27 -15.69 -17.42 28.06
N PHE A 28 -15.84 -18.73 28.25
CA PHE A 28 -16.26 -19.66 27.22
C PHE A 28 -17.56 -20.33 27.63
N GLU A 29 -18.58 -20.21 26.81
CA GLU A 29 -19.83 -20.97 26.95
C GLU A 29 -19.81 -22.11 25.92
N ALA A 30 -19.96 -23.35 26.39
CA ALA A 30 -20.03 -24.54 25.57
C ALA A 30 -21.33 -25.29 25.90
N GLU A 31 -22.37 -25.04 25.13
CA GLU A 31 -23.63 -25.79 25.26
C GLU A 31 -23.47 -27.21 24.67
N GLY A 32 -23.70 -28.23 25.52
CA GLY A 32 -23.77 -29.62 25.07
C GLY A 32 -22.45 -30.34 24.85
N MET A 33 -21.30 -29.74 25.24
CA MET A 33 -19.99 -30.37 25.16
C MET A 33 -19.47 -30.70 26.56
N GLU A 34 -19.05 -31.95 26.78
CA GLU A 34 -18.45 -32.37 28.07
C GLU A 34 -16.99 -31.94 28.19
N THR A 35 -16.28 -31.77 27.06
CA THR A 35 -14.86 -31.32 27.00
C THR A 35 -14.60 -30.60 25.69
N PHE A 36 -13.72 -29.59 25.74
CA PHE A 36 -13.18 -28.95 24.57
C PHE A 36 -11.66 -28.71 24.78
N SER A 37 -10.93 -28.63 23.70
CA SER A 37 -9.51 -28.29 23.73
C SER A 37 -9.33 -26.88 23.18
N MET A 38 -8.54 -26.05 23.87
CA MET A 38 -8.23 -24.70 23.48
C MET A 38 -6.73 -24.50 23.48
N ALA A 39 -6.23 -23.84 22.45
CA ALA A 39 -4.85 -23.34 22.40
C ALA A 39 -4.89 -21.82 22.33
N ILE A 40 -4.17 -21.15 23.21
CA ILE A 40 -3.92 -19.71 23.15
C ILE A 40 -2.47 -19.55 22.80
N ALA A 41 -2.18 -18.94 21.65
CA ALA A 41 -0.83 -18.57 21.24
C ALA A 41 -0.74 -17.05 21.20
N ALA A 42 0.22 -16.48 21.92
CA ALA A 42 0.64 -15.12 21.68
C ALA A 42 1.54 -15.14 20.44
N MET A 43 1.14 -14.44 19.39
CA MET A 43 2.02 -14.21 18.25
C MET A 43 3.05 -13.16 18.66
N ALA A 44 4.17 -13.63 19.25
CA ALA A 44 5.26 -12.75 19.62
C ALA A 44 5.99 -12.32 18.34
N GLY A 45 5.91 -11.04 18.00
CA GLY A 45 6.64 -10.46 16.86
C GLY A 45 5.96 -10.61 15.51
N ALA A 46 4.73 -11.06 15.45
CA ALA A 46 3.90 -10.72 14.30
C ALA A 46 3.53 -9.24 14.48
N HIS A 47 4.23 -8.35 13.81
CA HIS A 47 3.57 -7.16 13.33
C HIS A 47 2.30 -7.69 12.66
N ASP A 48 1.16 -7.14 13.02
CA ASP A 48 -0.14 -7.54 12.49
C ASP A 48 -0.15 -7.22 10.99
N HIS A 49 0.45 -8.12 10.20
CA HIS A 49 0.22 -8.19 8.76
C HIS A 49 -1.12 -8.91 8.60
N GLY A 50 -2.17 -8.25 9.11
CA GLY A 50 -3.51 -8.63 8.76
C GLY A 50 -3.62 -8.46 7.25
N HIS A 51 -3.52 -9.60 6.54
CA HIS A 51 -3.99 -9.68 5.17
C HIS A 51 -5.50 -9.39 5.19
N HIS A 52 -5.84 -8.13 5.36
CA HIS A 52 -7.14 -7.62 5.06
C HIS A 52 -7.22 -7.49 3.52
N HIS A 53 -7.57 -8.61 2.86
CA HIS A 53 -8.32 -8.53 1.63
C HIS A 53 -9.69 -7.93 1.94
N GLY A 54 -9.70 -6.69 2.36
CA GLY A 54 -10.87 -5.92 2.71
C GLY A 54 -10.67 -4.54 2.11
N HIS A 55 -11.43 -4.27 1.08
CA HIS A 55 -11.59 -2.95 0.47
C HIS A 55 -11.45 -1.82 1.50
N GLY A 56 -10.37 -1.04 1.39
CA GLY A 56 -10.25 0.35 1.77
C GLY A 56 -10.75 0.79 3.15
N SER A 57 -10.03 0.48 4.22
CA SER A 57 -10.13 1.26 5.46
C SER A 57 -8.76 1.66 6.02
N GLY A 58 -7.71 1.50 5.25
CA GLY A 58 -6.36 2.00 5.54
C GLY A 58 -6.15 3.41 4.98
N PRO A 59 -5.05 4.07 5.33
CA PRO A 59 -4.70 5.39 4.83
C PRO A 59 -4.32 5.40 3.35
N PHE A 60 -4.09 4.25 2.74
CA PHE A 60 -3.83 4.05 1.31
C PHE A 60 -4.70 2.90 0.78
N GLU A 61 -5.04 2.97 -0.51
CA GLU A 61 -5.85 1.94 -1.20
C GLU A 61 -4.99 0.99 -2.02
N TRP A 62 -3.79 1.40 -2.37
CA TRP A 62 -2.87 0.62 -3.17
C TRP A 62 -1.42 0.81 -2.73
N ALA A 63 -0.64 -0.28 -2.81
CA ALA A 63 0.79 -0.30 -2.63
C ALA A 63 1.45 -1.05 -3.79
N GLY A 64 2.60 -0.55 -4.24
CA GLY A 64 3.43 -1.22 -5.23
C GLY A 64 4.90 -0.99 -4.95
N ILE A 65 5.74 -1.97 -5.28
CA ILE A 65 7.19 -1.85 -5.13
C ILE A 65 7.87 -2.07 -6.48
N PHE A 66 8.82 -1.20 -6.80
CA PHE A 66 9.45 -1.09 -8.10
C PHE A 66 10.96 -1.23 -8.01
N GLN A 67 11.53 -1.92 -8.98
CA GLN A 67 12.95 -1.83 -9.26
C GLN A 67 13.17 -0.75 -10.32
N VAL A 68 14.17 0.10 -10.12
CA VAL A 68 14.49 1.20 -11.03
C VAL A 68 15.96 1.21 -11.41
N ASP A 69 16.22 1.53 -12.67
CA ASP A 69 17.57 1.58 -13.24
C ASP A 69 17.91 2.99 -13.76
N ASP A 70 16.91 3.90 -13.82
CA ASP A 70 17.02 5.26 -14.32
C ASP A 70 16.98 6.29 -13.18
N ASP A 71 17.60 7.45 -13.39
CA ASP A 71 17.61 8.56 -12.44
C ASP A 71 16.26 9.31 -12.37
N MET A 72 15.44 9.19 -13.42
CA MET A 72 14.15 9.88 -13.53
C MET A 72 13.08 8.96 -14.07
N HIS A 73 11.94 9.00 -13.42
CA HIS A 73 10.72 8.32 -13.84
C HIS A 73 9.58 9.33 -13.98
N THR A 74 8.49 8.90 -14.58
CA THR A 74 7.28 9.73 -14.73
C THR A 74 6.09 8.96 -14.18
N TRP A 75 5.41 9.55 -13.20
CA TRP A 75 4.10 9.11 -12.75
C TRP A 75 3.04 9.80 -13.56
N THR A 76 2.10 9.06 -14.16
CA THR A 76 1.04 9.60 -14.99
C THR A 76 -0.33 9.34 -14.38
N MET A 77 -1.22 10.31 -14.53
CA MET A 77 -2.64 10.20 -14.18
C MET A 77 -3.45 10.64 -15.41
N ALA A 78 -4.23 9.74 -15.98
CA ALA A 78 -5.03 10.00 -17.16
C ALA A 78 -6.53 10.09 -16.83
N LYS A 79 -7.29 10.79 -17.66
CA LYS A 79 -8.76 10.75 -17.63
C LYS A 79 -9.26 9.41 -18.11
N VAL A 80 -10.09 8.75 -17.33
CA VAL A 80 -10.82 7.55 -17.72
C VAL A 80 -12.27 7.92 -18.03
N GLY A 81 -12.75 7.61 -19.23
CA GLY A 81 -14.08 8.00 -19.65
C GLY A 81 -14.30 9.51 -19.80
N GLY A 82 -13.23 10.28 -19.93
CA GLY A 82 -13.25 11.74 -20.15
C GLY A 82 -13.19 12.60 -18.88
N SER A 83 -12.98 11.99 -17.73
CA SER A 83 -12.77 12.70 -16.45
C SER A 83 -11.70 12.01 -15.60
N TYR A 84 -11.02 12.77 -14.77
CA TYR A 84 -10.20 12.20 -13.71
C TYR A 84 -11.09 11.59 -12.61
N ALA A 85 -10.66 10.48 -12.01
CA ALA A 85 -11.36 9.86 -10.88
C ALA A 85 -11.42 10.83 -9.71
N ASP A 86 -10.29 11.49 -9.41
CA ASP A 86 -10.15 12.50 -8.36
C ASP A 86 -9.30 13.69 -8.84
N PRO A 87 -9.47 14.89 -8.25
CA PRO A 87 -8.70 16.07 -8.62
C PRO A 87 -7.25 16.01 -8.13
N SER A 88 -6.93 15.17 -7.15
CA SER A 88 -5.59 14.95 -6.64
C SER A 88 -5.44 13.54 -6.07
N MET A 89 -4.20 13.09 -5.90
CA MET A 89 -3.89 11.82 -5.25
C MET A 89 -2.67 12.00 -4.35
N ARG A 90 -2.76 11.55 -3.11
CA ARG A 90 -1.60 11.47 -2.23
C ARG A 90 -0.81 10.21 -2.55
N VAL A 91 0.50 10.36 -2.62
CA VAL A 91 1.46 9.27 -2.82
C VAL A 91 2.60 9.39 -1.83
N VAL A 92 2.93 8.29 -1.18
CA VAL A 92 4.14 8.14 -0.36
C VAL A 92 5.15 7.34 -1.16
N ILE A 93 6.37 7.85 -1.28
CA ILE A 93 7.50 7.18 -1.94
C ILE A 93 8.55 6.87 -0.88
N ILE A 94 8.94 5.61 -0.74
CA ILE A 94 9.98 5.16 0.21
C ILE A 94 11.07 4.42 -0.57
N PRO A 95 12.30 4.96 -0.63
CA PRO A 95 13.44 4.29 -1.27
C PRO A 95 13.77 2.95 -0.62
N THR A 96 14.22 1.97 -1.41
CA THR A 96 14.70 0.68 -0.92
C THR A 96 15.79 0.10 -1.80
N ASP A 97 16.73 -0.61 -1.17
CA ASP A 97 17.77 -1.38 -1.88
C ASP A 97 17.34 -2.81 -2.23
N THR A 98 16.20 -3.25 -1.69
CA THR A 98 15.70 -4.61 -1.85
C THR A 98 14.21 -4.62 -2.24
N PRO A 99 13.87 -4.24 -3.49
CA PRO A 99 12.49 -4.17 -3.95
C PRO A 99 11.89 -5.59 -4.10
N ASN A 100 11.08 -6.00 -3.14
CA ASN A 100 10.33 -7.25 -3.13
C ASN A 100 9.08 -7.11 -2.24
N GLU A 101 8.16 -8.06 -2.34
CA GLU A 101 6.90 -8.06 -1.61
C GLU A 101 7.08 -7.95 -0.08
N ALA A 102 8.01 -8.71 0.50
CA ALA A 102 8.27 -8.66 1.94
C ALA A 102 8.73 -7.27 2.40
N THR A 103 9.59 -6.61 1.60
CA THR A 103 10.04 -5.24 1.88
C THR A 103 8.88 -4.24 1.78
N MET A 104 7.97 -4.42 0.81
CA MET A 104 6.78 -3.57 0.68
C MET A 104 5.96 -3.61 1.99
N HIS A 105 5.65 -4.80 2.49
CA HIS A 105 4.92 -4.96 3.75
C HIS A 105 5.69 -4.44 4.97
N ASP A 106 7.01 -4.63 5.02
CA ASP A 106 7.84 -4.13 6.14
C ASP A 106 7.84 -2.60 6.23
N LEU A 107 7.65 -1.90 5.10
CA LEU A 107 7.63 -0.44 5.03
C LEU A 107 6.26 0.18 5.35
N GLU A 108 5.17 -0.57 5.35
CA GLU A 108 3.80 -0.06 5.60
C GLU A 108 3.65 0.65 6.95
N GLY A 109 4.37 0.19 7.98
CA GLY A 109 4.19 0.66 9.35
C GLY A 109 4.41 2.16 9.60
N GLY A 110 5.01 2.88 8.64
CA GLY A 110 5.22 4.33 8.71
C GLY A 110 4.40 5.13 7.71
N VAL A 111 3.66 4.46 6.83
CA VAL A 111 2.95 5.09 5.71
C VAL A 111 1.78 5.94 6.19
N GLU A 112 1.05 5.50 7.22
CA GLU A 112 -0.10 6.21 7.77
C GLU A 112 0.29 7.62 8.24
N ASP A 113 1.34 7.72 9.05
CA ASP A 113 1.83 9.01 9.53
C ASP A 113 2.31 9.93 8.39
N LEU A 114 2.89 9.34 7.32
CA LEU A 114 3.35 10.09 6.16
C LEU A 114 2.20 10.59 5.30
N ILE A 115 1.25 9.71 4.94
CA ILE A 115 0.17 10.02 4.00
C ILE A 115 -0.89 10.94 4.61
N GLU A 116 -1.08 10.88 5.93
CA GLU A 116 -1.96 11.79 6.68
C GLU A 116 -1.27 13.10 7.05
N GLY A 117 0.05 13.15 6.94
CA GLY A 117 0.86 14.30 7.27
C GLY A 117 0.78 15.45 6.27
N ASP A 118 1.81 16.29 6.30
CA ASP A 118 1.95 17.43 5.38
C ASP A 118 2.58 16.93 4.06
N CYS A 119 1.76 16.78 3.03
CA CYS A 119 2.18 16.36 1.69
C CYS A 119 2.31 17.60 0.79
N PRO A 120 3.53 18.00 0.42
CA PRO A 120 3.73 19.08 -0.54
C PRO A 120 2.98 18.83 -1.86
N VAL A 121 2.29 19.86 -2.35
CA VAL A 121 1.56 19.79 -3.62
C VAL A 121 2.53 19.80 -4.79
N VAL A 122 2.38 18.82 -5.67
CA VAL A 122 3.06 18.75 -6.97
C VAL A 122 2.01 18.89 -8.07
N ASN A 123 2.12 19.95 -8.87
CA ASN A 123 1.23 20.17 -10.01
C ASN A 123 1.75 19.42 -11.25
N ASP A 124 0.89 19.27 -12.24
CA ASP A 124 1.22 18.72 -13.56
C ASP A 124 2.53 19.31 -14.11
N GLY A 125 3.45 18.44 -14.54
CA GLY A 125 4.81 18.78 -14.97
C GLY A 125 5.81 19.00 -13.83
N GLY A 126 5.37 18.99 -12.57
CA GLY A 126 6.24 19.15 -11.39
C GLY A 126 7.07 17.92 -11.09
N THR A 127 7.96 18.04 -10.09
CA THR A 127 8.85 16.95 -9.66
C THR A 127 8.64 16.63 -8.19
N MET A 128 8.46 15.33 -7.90
CA MET A 128 8.44 14.78 -6.55
C MET A 128 9.88 14.74 -6.00
N THR A 129 10.25 15.76 -5.24
CA THR A 129 11.59 15.92 -4.66
C THR A 129 11.55 16.95 -3.52
N PRO A 130 12.38 16.84 -2.46
CA PRO A 130 13.30 15.74 -2.19
C PRO A 130 12.57 14.50 -1.66
N ILE A 131 13.14 13.33 -1.90
CA ILE A 131 12.66 12.07 -1.32
C ILE A 131 13.64 11.66 -0.22
N ALA A 132 13.14 11.57 1.02
CA ALA A 132 13.92 11.15 2.17
C ALA A 132 14.06 9.61 2.21
N GLU A 133 15.15 9.12 2.81
CA GLU A 133 15.34 7.67 3.03
C GLU A 133 14.21 7.03 3.85
N SER A 134 13.61 7.80 4.78
CA SER A 134 12.45 7.37 5.57
C SER A 134 11.11 7.50 4.86
N GLY A 135 11.11 7.91 3.59
CA GLY A 135 9.93 8.18 2.80
C GLY A 135 9.54 9.66 2.75
N SER A 136 8.79 10.01 1.73
CA SER A 136 8.21 11.34 1.51
C SER A 136 6.82 11.22 0.93
N CYS A 137 5.90 12.07 1.41
CA CYS A 137 4.55 12.20 0.86
C CYS A 137 4.50 13.36 -0.14
N PHE A 138 3.68 13.20 -1.19
CA PHE A 138 3.34 14.25 -2.15
C PHE A 138 1.84 14.23 -2.46
N GLU A 139 1.24 15.38 -2.68
CA GLU A 139 -0.12 15.50 -3.20
C GLU A 139 -0.05 15.87 -4.69
N LEU A 140 -0.30 14.91 -5.55
CA LEU A 140 -0.30 15.08 -7.00
C LEU A 140 -1.62 15.72 -7.45
N THR A 141 -1.58 16.95 -7.94
CA THR A 141 -2.78 17.65 -8.40
C THR A 141 -2.85 17.66 -9.91
N VAL A 142 -3.91 17.07 -10.46
CA VAL A 142 -4.10 16.93 -11.90
C VAL A 142 -4.47 18.25 -12.56
N ASN A 143 -4.08 18.39 -13.83
CA ASN A 143 -4.51 19.48 -14.70
C ASN A 143 -5.84 19.12 -15.35
N GLN A 144 -6.93 19.71 -14.91
CA GLN A 144 -8.28 19.43 -15.40
C GLN A 144 -8.47 19.76 -16.89
N ASP A 145 -7.62 20.64 -17.45
CA ASP A 145 -7.66 21.04 -18.87
C ASP A 145 -6.86 20.09 -19.76
N SER A 146 -6.08 19.16 -19.18
CA SER A 146 -5.32 18.11 -19.90
C SER A 146 -6.02 16.76 -19.78
N ASP A 147 -5.83 15.88 -20.76
CA ASP A 147 -6.30 14.50 -20.67
C ASP A 147 -5.35 13.61 -19.88
N ILE A 148 -4.09 14.02 -19.75
CA ILE A 148 -3.05 13.35 -18.96
C ILE A 148 -2.30 14.40 -18.17
N SER A 149 -2.09 14.13 -16.88
CA SER A 149 -1.15 14.84 -16.01
C SER A 149 0.06 13.99 -15.73
N SER A 150 1.23 14.60 -15.74
CA SER A 150 2.51 13.90 -15.59
C SER A 150 3.33 14.53 -14.48
N PHE A 151 3.91 13.70 -13.61
CA PHE A 151 4.69 14.12 -12.46
C PHE A 151 6.06 13.43 -12.52
N ASN A 152 7.12 14.21 -12.50
CA ASN A 152 8.46 13.65 -12.52
C ASN A 152 8.81 13.07 -11.14
N LEU A 153 9.41 11.90 -11.12
CA LEU A 153 9.91 11.23 -9.92
C LEU A 153 11.44 11.16 -10.00
N ASP A 154 12.10 11.87 -9.08
CA ASP A 154 13.56 11.86 -8.98
C ASP A 154 14.02 10.60 -8.24
N THR A 155 14.51 9.62 -8.99
CA THR A 155 14.99 8.33 -8.50
C THR A 155 16.50 8.24 -8.49
N THR A 156 17.20 9.37 -8.59
CA THR A 156 18.66 9.43 -8.62
C THR A 156 19.27 8.69 -7.42
N GLY A 157 20.06 7.67 -7.71
CA GLY A 157 20.76 6.87 -6.70
C GLY A 157 19.89 5.83 -5.98
N MET A 158 18.64 5.61 -6.41
CA MET A 158 17.78 4.55 -5.89
C MET A 158 17.99 3.25 -6.66
N THR A 159 17.91 2.12 -5.97
CA THR A 159 17.81 0.77 -6.57
C THR A 159 16.34 0.41 -6.82
N GLY A 160 15.46 0.93 -5.97
CA GLY A 160 14.02 0.73 -6.04
C GLY A 160 13.31 1.62 -5.05
N PHE A 161 11.99 1.60 -5.11
CA PHE A 161 11.14 2.30 -4.17
C PHE A 161 9.80 1.56 -3.98
N ALA A 162 9.19 1.73 -2.81
CA ALA A 162 7.80 1.40 -2.57
C ALA A 162 6.95 2.68 -2.72
N ALA A 163 5.80 2.55 -3.38
CA ALA A 163 4.80 3.59 -3.52
C ALA A 163 3.50 3.15 -2.84
N TYR A 164 2.92 4.04 -2.03
CA TYR A 164 1.61 3.83 -1.41
C TYR A 164 0.71 5.01 -1.79
N THR A 165 -0.46 4.73 -2.33
CA THR A 165 -1.34 5.75 -2.89
C THR A 165 -2.71 5.75 -2.22
N ALA A 166 -3.27 6.96 -2.01
CA ALA A 166 -4.59 7.14 -1.41
C ALA A 166 -5.73 6.60 -2.29
N HIS A 167 -5.49 6.46 -3.60
CA HIS A 167 -6.40 5.88 -4.59
C HIS A 167 -5.61 4.89 -5.44
N SER A 168 -6.29 3.89 -6.01
CA SER A 168 -5.63 2.97 -6.93
C SER A 168 -5.12 3.70 -8.18
N PRO A 169 -3.84 3.54 -8.58
CA PRO A 169 -3.32 4.16 -9.80
C PRO A 169 -4.08 3.69 -11.05
N TYR A 170 -4.71 2.52 -11.01
CA TYR A 170 -5.53 1.99 -12.12
C TYR A 170 -6.78 2.81 -12.40
N GLU A 171 -7.28 3.59 -11.45
CA GLU A 171 -8.39 4.53 -11.67
C GLU A 171 -8.02 5.68 -12.61
N PHE A 172 -6.71 5.92 -12.75
CA PHE A 172 -6.14 6.96 -13.62
C PHE A 172 -5.39 6.36 -14.81
N GLU A 173 -5.53 5.06 -15.07
CA GLU A 173 -4.89 4.35 -16.17
C GLU A 173 -5.91 4.11 -17.29
N ALA A 174 -5.76 4.85 -18.39
CA ALA A 174 -6.54 4.62 -19.61
C ALA A 174 -5.66 3.94 -20.66
N ASP A 175 -5.07 4.75 -21.56
CA ASP A 175 -4.17 4.26 -22.61
C ASP A 175 -2.68 4.41 -22.19
N GLU A 176 -2.43 5.06 -21.05
CA GLU A 176 -1.10 5.35 -20.53
C GLU A 176 -0.91 4.69 -19.16
N HIS A 177 0.15 3.87 -19.04
CA HIS A 177 0.53 3.25 -17.78
C HIS A 177 0.99 4.28 -16.76
N TYR A 178 0.64 4.09 -15.49
CA TYR A 178 0.87 5.07 -14.41
C TYR A 178 2.36 5.32 -14.10
N LEU A 179 3.29 4.39 -14.37
CA LEU A 179 4.72 4.59 -14.14
C LEU A 179 5.53 4.30 -15.41
N LYS A 180 6.39 5.26 -15.80
CA LYS A 180 7.26 5.16 -16.97
C LYS A 180 8.71 5.48 -16.64
N ASP A 181 9.63 4.83 -17.35
CA ASP A 181 11.06 5.15 -17.34
C ASP A 181 11.38 6.45 -18.12
N SER A 182 12.64 6.85 -18.11
CA SER A 182 13.13 8.04 -18.83
C SER A 182 13.00 7.95 -20.34
N ALA A 183 12.86 6.75 -20.90
CA ALA A 183 12.63 6.49 -22.33
C ALA A 183 11.12 6.42 -22.69
N GLY A 184 10.25 6.49 -21.68
CA GLY A 184 8.78 6.40 -21.85
C GLY A 184 8.25 4.98 -21.91
N ASN A 185 9.04 3.96 -21.56
CA ASN A 185 8.55 2.60 -21.44
C ASN A 185 7.82 2.42 -20.09
N ASN A 186 6.85 1.51 -20.06
CA ASN A 186 6.18 1.14 -18.83
C ASN A 186 7.14 0.48 -17.84
N VAL A 187 7.02 0.84 -16.58
CA VAL A 187 7.72 0.20 -15.46
C VAL A 187 6.71 -0.57 -14.64
N GLU A 188 6.81 -1.90 -14.70
CA GLU A 188 5.94 -2.78 -13.95
C GLU A 188 6.42 -2.92 -12.51
N HIS A 189 5.50 -3.09 -11.59
CA HIS A 189 5.82 -3.39 -10.19
C HIS A 189 6.44 -4.79 -10.04
N VAL A 190 7.30 -4.97 -9.04
CA VAL A 190 7.82 -6.28 -8.64
C VAL A 190 6.77 -7.04 -7.82
N ALA A 191 6.03 -6.31 -7.00
CA ALA A 191 4.86 -6.78 -6.25
C ALA A 191 3.90 -5.61 -6.02
N GLU A 192 2.63 -5.92 -5.79
CA GLU A 192 1.58 -4.95 -5.48
C GLU A 192 0.56 -5.53 -4.51
N GLU A 193 -0.19 -4.63 -3.85
CA GLU A 193 -1.34 -4.96 -3.01
C GLU A 193 -2.41 -3.88 -3.16
N GLY A 194 -3.69 -4.27 -3.14
CA GLY A 194 -4.83 -3.37 -3.34
C GLY A 194 -5.18 -3.18 -4.82
N GLY A 195 -6.14 -2.31 -5.12
CA GLY A 195 -6.62 -2.01 -6.47
C GLY A 195 -7.99 -2.56 -6.80
#